data_d2e8bcebd81242bdc40e0a7987c18026
#
_entry.id   d2e8bcebd81242bdc40e0a7987c18026
#
_cell.length_a   1.000
_cell.length_b   1.000
_cell.length_c   1.000
_cell.angle_alpha   90.00
_cell.angle_beta   90.00
_cell.angle_gamma   90.00
#
_symmetry.space_group_name_H-M   'P 1'
#
loop_
_entity.id
_entity.type
_entity.pdbx_description
1 polymer ?
#
loop_
_entity_poly.entity_id
_entity_poly.type
_entity_poly.pdbx_seq_one_letter_code
_entity_poly.pdbx_strand_id
1 'polypeptide(L)'
;MSGDHGTYYLPEPTKWPVITSMGLFLLALGFILNIHSVAPGPWVMLVGALVIVVMMFSWFGQVAGESEAGRYDHQVDTSFRMGMGWFIFSEVMFFAAFFGALFYARILSVPWLAGDEVLWPGYEGGWPTAGPAGGNYIGPDAHEPAAGQFSSIGALGVPLLNTVLLLASSVTVTIAHWALKAQQRGRLAFWLLVSVVLGFAFLYFQALEYMEAYQHLGLTLGSGV
;
A
#
# COMPACT_ATOMS: atom_id res chain seq x y z
N MET A 1 -34.57 24.88 30.02
CA MET A 1 -33.37 24.08 29.72
C MET A 1 -32.94 24.44 28.31
N SER A 2 -32.11 25.44 28.16
CA SER A 2 -31.53 25.84 26.88
C SER A 2 -30.42 24.83 26.58
N GLY A 3 -30.66 23.99 25.58
CA GLY A 3 -29.64 23.08 25.09
C GLY A 3 -28.48 23.91 24.53
N ASP A 4 -27.36 23.82 25.20
CA ASP A 4 -26.08 24.24 24.68
C ASP A 4 -25.83 23.38 23.41
N HIS A 5 -26.16 23.92 22.25
CA HIS A 5 -25.74 23.36 20.97
C HIS A 5 -24.23 23.56 20.91
N GLY A 6 -23.49 22.59 21.48
CA GLY A 6 -22.05 22.59 21.53
C GLY A 6 -21.47 22.96 20.16
N THR A 7 -20.66 24.01 20.15
CA THR A 7 -19.94 24.41 18.95
C THR A 7 -19.03 23.24 18.55
N TYR A 8 -19.19 22.81 17.30
CA TYR A 8 -18.34 21.76 16.72
C TYR A 8 -16.85 22.11 16.94
N TYR A 9 -16.09 21.17 17.47
CA TYR A 9 -14.65 21.37 17.67
C TYR A 9 -13.96 21.55 16.32
N LEU A 10 -13.40 22.73 16.11
CA LEU A 10 -12.55 23.00 14.96
C LEU A 10 -11.09 22.91 15.41
N PRO A 11 -10.30 21.97 14.86
CA PRO A 11 -8.87 21.89 15.19
C PRO A 11 -8.14 23.18 14.77
N GLU A 12 -7.14 23.56 15.54
CA GLU A 12 -6.29 24.69 15.19
C GLU A 12 -5.53 24.44 13.87
N PRO A 13 -5.21 25.48 13.09
CA PRO A 13 -4.42 25.34 11.86
C PRO A 13 -3.11 24.62 12.16
N THR A 14 -2.85 23.53 11.46
CA THR A 14 -1.67 22.70 11.69
C THR A 14 -0.69 22.79 10.52
N LYS A 15 0.60 22.53 10.80
CA LYS A 15 1.65 22.50 9.77
C LYS A 15 1.82 21.13 9.13
N TRP A 16 1.12 20.10 9.64
CA TRP A 16 1.31 18.72 9.23
C TRP A 16 1.07 18.48 7.75
N PRO A 17 0.02 19.02 7.10
CA PRO A 17 -0.21 18.81 5.66
C PRO A 17 0.94 19.32 4.79
N VAL A 18 1.51 20.48 5.13
CA VAL A 18 2.64 21.06 4.38
C VAL A 18 3.90 20.22 4.57
N ILE A 19 4.20 19.79 5.80
CA ILE A 19 5.37 18.94 6.09
C ILE A 19 5.23 17.59 5.37
N THR A 20 4.02 17.00 5.38
CA THR A 20 3.72 15.75 4.65
C THR A 20 3.96 15.91 3.15
N SER A 21 3.44 16.99 2.55
CA SER A 21 3.60 17.26 1.13
C SER A 21 5.08 17.42 0.74
N MET A 22 5.87 18.11 1.58
CA MET A 22 7.32 18.23 1.36
C MET A 22 8.04 16.88 1.48
N GLY A 23 7.69 16.06 2.48
CA GLY A 23 8.25 14.72 2.64
C GLY A 23 7.94 13.81 1.45
N LEU A 24 6.69 13.79 0.98
CA LEU A 24 6.27 13.05 -0.21
C LEU A 24 6.95 13.55 -1.48
N PHE A 25 7.07 14.87 -1.64
CA PHE A 25 7.79 15.46 -2.76
C PHE A 25 9.26 15.01 -2.79
N LEU A 26 9.96 15.07 -1.65
CA LEU A 26 11.35 14.60 -1.56
C LEU A 26 11.48 13.11 -1.83
N LEU A 27 10.53 12.28 -1.36
CA LEU A 27 10.48 10.85 -1.68
C LEU A 27 10.36 10.61 -3.19
N ALA A 28 9.39 11.26 -3.84
CA ALA A 28 9.16 11.12 -5.27
C ALA A 28 10.35 11.65 -6.09
N LEU A 29 10.88 12.80 -5.73
CA LEU A 29 12.06 13.38 -6.38
C LEU A 29 13.28 12.46 -6.21
N GLY A 30 13.53 11.97 -5.00
CA GLY A 30 14.64 11.05 -4.73
C GLY A 30 14.50 9.73 -5.51
N PHE A 31 13.28 9.21 -5.64
CA PHE A 31 13.00 8.02 -6.46
C PHE A 31 13.29 8.28 -7.96
N ILE A 32 12.83 9.42 -8.50
CA ILE A 32 13.10 9.80 -9.89
C ILE A 32 14.61 9.92 -10.12
N LEU A 33 15.34 10.63 -9.25
CA LEU A 33 16.78 10.77 -9.35
C LEU A 33 17.50 9.41 -9.28
N ASN A 34 17.02 8.50 -8.43
CA ASN A 34 17.58 7.16 -8.31
C ASN A 34 17.39 6.32 -9.57
N ILE A 35 16.20 6.36 -10.20
CA ILE A 35 15.95 5.67 -11.48
C ILE A 35 16.90 6.19 -12.57
N HIS A 36 17.15 7.50 -12.61
CA HIS A 36 18.08 8.12 -13.55
C HIS A 36 19.55 7.99 -13.14
N SER A 37 19.88 7.18 -12.15
CA SER A 37 21.24 6.93 -11.65
C SER A 37 21.98 8.21 -11.22
N VAL A 38 21.24 9.22 -10.76
CA VAL A 38 21.82 10.47 -10.24
C VAL A 38 22.21 10.29 -8.78
N ALA A 39 23.49 10.49 -8.46
CA ALA A 39 24.09 10.15 -7.16
C ALA A 39 23.33 10.63 -5.90
N PRO A 40 22.73 11.82 -5.79
CA PRO A 40 21.99 12.25 -4.59
C PRO A 40 20.62 11.56 -4.43
N GLY A 41 20.11 10.79 -5.41
CA GLY A 41 18.78 10.18 -5.38
C GLY A 41 18.45 9.42 -4.09
N PRO A 42 19.24 8.42 -3.67
CA PRO A 42 18.98 7.66 -2.45
C PRO A 42 18.97 8.51 -1.19
N TRP A 43 19.83 9.53 -1.11
CA TRP A 43 19.89 10.43 0.03
C TRP A 43 18.69 11.36 0.14
N VAL A 44 18.24 11.89 -1.00
CA VAL A 44 17.00 12.70 -1.06
C VAL A 44 15.80 11.87 -0.66
N MET A 45 15.72 10.62 -1.13
CA MET A 45 14.66 9.69 -0.76
C MET A 45 14.68 9.37 0.75
N LEU A 46 15.87 9.13 1.31
CA LEU A 46 16.03 8.89 2.74
C LEU A 46 15.57 10.09 3.58
N VAL A 47 15.95 11.30 3.19
CA VAL A 47 15.51 12.54 3.87
C VAL A 47 13.99 12.67 3.80
N GLY A 48 13.38 12.43 2.64
CA GLY A 48 11.92 12.44 2.48
C GLY A 48 11.23 11.44 3.40
N ALA A 49 11.75 10.21 3.48
CA ALA A 49 11.23 9.18 4.38
C ALA A 49 11.34 9.58 5.86
N LEU A 50 12.49 10.13 6.28
CA LEU A 50 12.69 10.60 7.66
C LEU A 50 11.74 11.74 8.01
N VAL A 51 11.53 12.70 7.10
CA VAL A 51 10.56 13.79 7.32
C VAL A 51 9.16 13.23 7.57
N ILE A 52 8.71 12.24 6.77
CA ILE A 52 7.40 11.63 6.94
C ILE A 52 7.30 10.88 8.27
N VAL A 53 8.31 10.08 8.62
CA VAL A 53 8.32 9.33 9.89
C VAL A 53 8.25 10.27 11.07
N VAL A 54 9.11 11.29 11.13
CA VAL A 54 9.11 12.29 12.23
C VAL A 54 7.77 13.03 12.28
N MET A 55 7.23 13.42 11.15
CA MET A 55 5.92 14.05 11.05
C MET A 55 4.82 13.16 11.62
N MET A 56 4.77 11.88 11.25
CA MET A 56 3.75 10.93 11.72
C MET A 56 3.79 10.78 13.25
N PHE A 57 4.97 10.57 13.83
CA PHE A 57 5.11 10.45 15.29
C PHE A 57 4.67 11.74 16.00
N SER A 58 5.06 12.90 15.46
CA SER A 58 4.71 14.18 16.04
C SER A 58 3.21 14.47 15.95
N TRP A 59 2.60 14.17 14.80
CA TRP A 59 1.17 14.36 14.59
C TRP A 59 0.34 13.42 15.47
N PHE A 60 0.67 12.13 15.52
CA PHE A 60 -0.03 11.19 16.39
C PHE A 60 0.16 11.52 17.88
N GLY A 61 1.33 12.03 18.28
CA GLY A 61 1.56 12.53 19.62
C GLY A 61 0.65 13.72 19.96
N GLN A 62 0.45 14.65 19.02
CA GLN A 62 -0.49 15.75 19.19
C GLN A 62 -1.94 15.24 19.33
N VAL A 63 -2.38 14.34 18.46
CA VAL A 63 -3.74 13.76 18.52
C VAL A 63 -3.97 13.03 19.84
N ALA A 64 -2.98 12.27 20.32
CA ALA A 64 -3.07 11.63 21.64
C ALA A 64 -3.21 12.66 22.77
N GLY A 65 -2.41 13.72 22.76
CA GLY A 65 -2.50 14.80 23.76
C GLY A 65 -3.83 15.54 23.73
N GLU A 66 -4.39 15.80 22.55
CA GLU A 66 -5.72 16.42 22.40
C GLU A 66 -6.83 15.51 22.94
N SER A 67 -6.73 14.20 22.71
CA SER A 67 -7.66 13.21 23.24
C SER A 67 -7.59 13.11 24.77
N GLU A 68 -6.38 13.09 25.34
CA GLU A 68 -6.18 13.06 26.80
C GLU A 68 -6.68 14.35 27.47
N ALA A 69 -6.57 15.49 26.78
CA ALA A 69 -7.11 16.77 27.24
C ALA A 69 -8.65 16.86 27.16
N GLY A 70 -9.33 15.83 26.66
CA GLY A 70 -10.79 15.78 26.56
C GLY A 70 -11.38 16.74 25.53
N ARG A 71 -10.60 17.14 24.49
CA ARG A 71 -11.06 18.08 23.46
C ARG A 71 -12.03 17.45 22.45
N TYR A 72 -12.09 16.13 22.40
CA TYR A 72 -12.93 15.39 21.46
C TYR A 72 -14.27 15.03 22.08
N ASP A 73 -15.34 15.59 21.52
CA ASP A 73 -16.72 15.27 21.87
C ASP A 73 -17.26 14.08 21.05
N HIS A 74 -18.51 13.70 21.30
CA HIS A 74 -19.18 12.62 20.60
C HIS A 74 -19.30 12.90 19.09
N GLN A 75 -19.43 14.15 18.67
CA GLN A 75 -19.54 14.52 17.26
C GLN A 75 -18.19 14.34 16.54
N VAL A 76 -17.07 14.69 17.20
CA VAL A 76 -15.72 14.46 16.69
C VAL A 76 -15.44 12.96 16.57
N ASP A 77 -15.82 12.14 17.56
CA ASP A 77 -15.72 10.67 17.45
C ASP A 77 -16.48 10.09 16.25
N THR A 78 -17.70 10.59 16.01
CA THR A 78 -18.47 10.22 14.84
C THR A 78 -17.77 10.61 13.54
N SER A 79 -17.19 11.82 13.48
CA SER A 79 -16.44 12.30 12.31
C SER A 79 -15.21 11.44 12.03
N PHE A 80 -14.46 11.03 13.06
CA PHE A 80 -13.32 10.11 12.88
C PHE A 80 -13.74 8.74 12.34
N ARG A 81 -14.86 8.20 12.83
CA ARG A 81 -15.40 6.92 12.31
C ARG A 81 -15.84 7.03 10.85
N MET A 82 -16.49 8.13 10.50
CA MET A 82 -16.86 8.40 9.10
C MET A 82 -15.61 8.56 8.23
N GLY A 83 -14.60 9.27 8.70
CA GLY A 83 -13.31 9.40 8.02
C GLY A 83 -12.64 8.04 7.77
N MET A 84 -12.64 7.15 8.76
CA MET A 84 -12.16 5.78 8.58
C MET A 84 -13.01 5.01 7.56
N GLY A 85 -14.32 5.19 7.56
CA GLY A 85 -15.20 4.59 6.54
C GLY A 85 -14.83 5.02 5.12
N TRP A 86 -14.58 6.31 4.91
CA TRP A 86 -14.11 6.84 3.63
C TRP A 86 -12.71 6.33 3.24
N PHE A 87 -11.81 6.21 4.21
CA PHE A 87 -10.50 5.61 3.96
C PHE A 87 -10.63 4.17 3.47
N ILE A 88 -11.41 3.32 4.17
CA ILE A 88 -11.64 1.93 3.75
C ILE A 88 -12.28 1.89 2.36
N PHE A 89 -13.25 2.77 2.08
CA PHE A 89 -13.87 2.87 0.76
C PHE A 89 -12.83 3.20 -0.33
N SER A 90 -11.92 4.13 -0.08
CA SER A 90 -10.87 4.48 -1.03
C SER A 90 -9.93 3.30 -1.32
N GLU A 91 -9.57 2.51 -0.30
CA GLU A 91 -8.75 1.30 -0.46
C GLU A 91 -9.48 0.23 -1.31
N VAL A 92 -10.77 0.02 -1.06
CA VAL A 92 -11.60 -0.87 -1.89
C VAL A 92 -11.62 -0.41 -3.35
N MET A 93 -11.79 0.89 -3.59
CA MET A 93 -11.78 1.46 -4.95
C MET A 93 -10.41 1.35 -5.62
N PHE A 94 -9.32 1.51 -4.85
CA PHE A 94 -7.96 1.29 -5.34
C PHE A 94 -7.79 -0.15 -5.87
N PHE A 95 -8.13 -1.15 -5.07
CA PHE A 95 -8.07 -2.55 -5.51
C PHE A 95 -9.03 -2.84 -6.66
N ALA A 96 -10.24 -2.28 -6.64
CA ALA A 96 -11.20 -2.45 -7.72
C ALA A 96 -10.68 -1.91 -9.06
N ALA A 97 -9.94 -0.80 -9.06
CA ALA A 97 -9.29 -0.26 -10.26
C ALA A 97 -8.24 -1.21 -10.83
N PHE A 98 -7.35 -1.76 -9.99
CA PHE A 98 -6.31 -2.69 -10.45
C PHE A 98 -6.88 -4.03 -10.90
N PHE A 99 -7.78 -4.64 -10.13
CA PHE A 99 -8.44 -5.88 -10.53
C PHE A 99 -9.35 -5.69 -11.74
N GLY A 100 -10.00 -4.54 -11.86
CA GLY A 100 -10.79 -4.17 -13.02
C GLY A 100 -9.94 -4.02 -14.28
N ALA A 101 -8.77 -3.38 -14.18
CA ALA A 101 -7.82 -3.28 -15.27
C ALA A 101 -7.27 -4.67 -15.68
N LEU A 102 -6.93 -5.52 -14.72
CA LEU A 102 -6.49 -6.89 -14.98
C LEU A 102 -7.59 -7.71 -15.67
N PHE A 103 -8.81 -7.61 -15.17
CA PHE A 103 -9.98 -8.26 -15.80
C PHE A 103 -10.17 -7.79 -17.24
N TYR A 104 -10.15 -6.47 -17.46
CA TYR A 104 -10.25 -5.89 -18.79
C TYR A 104 -9.15 -6.40 -19.72
N ALA A 105 -7.91 -6.37 -19.27
CA ALA A 105 -6.78 -6.84 -20.07
C ALA A 105 -6.93 -8.32 -20.43
N ARG A 106 -7.17 -9.18 -19.44
CA ARG A 106 -7.18 -10.64 -19.62
C ARG A 106 -8.41 -11.16 -20.37
N ILE A 107 -9.59 -10.61 -20.08
CA ILE A 107 -10.88 -11.16 -20.57
C ILE A 107 -11.38 -10.46 -21.83
N LEU A 108 -11.04 -9.18 -22.01
CA LEU A 108 -11.53 -8.40 -23.13
C LEU A 108 -10.40 -8.05 -24.11
N SER A 109 -9.36 -7.34 -23.64
CA SER A 109 -8.34 -6.78 -24.54
C SER A 109 -7.51 -7.86 -25.23
N VAL A 110 -6.98 -8.85 -24.50
CA VAL A 110 -6.15 -9.91 -25.08
C VAL A 110 -6.93 -10.76 -26.10
N PRO A 111 -8.16 -11.24 -25.82
CA PRO A 111 -8.96 -11.94 -26.82
C PRO A 111 -9.33 -11.10 -28.04
N TRP A 112 -9.63 -9.81 -27.87
CA TRP A 112 -9.91 -8.93 -28.99
C TRP A 112 -8.71 -8.74 -29.91
N LEU A 113 -7.53 -8.55 -29.35
CA LEU A 113 -6.29 -8.43 -30.11
C LEU A 113 -5.93 -9.74 -30.84
N ALA A 114 -6.20 -10.88 -30.22
CA ALA A 114 -5.99 -12.19 -30.85
C ALA A 114 -6.98 -12.47 -31.99
N GLY A 115 -8.16 -11.85 -31.97
CA GLY A 115 -9.15 -11.98 -33.05
C GLY A 115 -8.89 -11.09 -34.27
N ASP A 116 -7.93 -10.17 -34.19
CA ASP A 116 -7.61 -9.24 -35.28
C ASP A 116 -6.41 -9.74 -36.10
N GLU A 117 -6.66 -10.65 -37.03
CA GLU A 117 -5.63 -11.20 -37.91
C GLU A 117 -5.05 -10.17 -38.90
N VAL A 118 -5.73 -9.05 -39.13
CA VAL A 118 -5.28 -8.00 -40.06
C VAL A 118 -4.18 -7.15 -39.43
N LEU A 119 -4.35 -6.73 -38.19
CA LEU A 119 -3.38 -5.91 -37.48
C LEU A 119 -2.30 -6.75 -36.79
N TRP A 120 -2.66 -7.90 -36.26
CA TRP A 120 -1.77 -8.74 -35.46
C TRP A 120 -1.76 -10.20 -35.93
N PRO A 121 -1.29 -10.48 -37.17
CA PRO A 121 -1.28 -11.85 -37.71
C PRO A 121 -0.40 -12.77 -36.86
N GLY A 122 -0.99 -13.91 -36.43
CA GLY A 122 -0.28 -14.92 -35.65
C GLY A 122 -0.22 -14.66 -34.13
N TYR A 123 -0.95 -13.67 -33.59
CA TYR A 123 -1.07 -13.49 -32.16
C TYR A 123 -2.17 -14.38 -31.58
N GLU A 124 -1.79 -15.37 -30.77
CA GLU A 124 -2.72 -16.38 -30.22
C GLU A 124 -3.45 -15.94 -28.93
N GLY A 125 -3.07 -14.82 -28.32
CA GLY A 125 -3.75 -14.26 -27.16
C GLY A 125 -3.66 -15.08 -25.88
N GLY A 126 -2.58 -15.82 -25.70
CA GLY A 126 -2.32 -16.58 -24.47
C GLY A 126 -2.10 -15.69 -23.26
N TRP A 127 -2.26 -16.24 -22.06
CA TRP A 127 -1.96 -15.53 -20.80
C TRP A 127 -0.96 -16.35 -19.95
N PRO A 128 0.09 -15.74 -19.38
CA PRO A 128 0.52 -14.33 -19.51
C PRO A 128 1.02 -13.98 -20.93
N THR A 129 0.96 -12.72 -21.32
CA THR A 129 1.33 -12.26 -22.66
C THR A 129 2.11 -10.97 -22.63
N ALA A 130 3.11 -10.85 -23.51
CA ALA A 130 3.81 -9.60 -23.79
C ALA A 130 3.03 -8.69 -24.77
N GLY A 131 1.81 -9.10 -25.19
CA GLY A 131 1.01 -8.41 -26.18
C GLY A 131 1.37 -8.83 -27.62
N PRO A 132 0.60 -8.32 -28.62
CA PRO A 132 0.78 -8.72 -30.01
C PRO A 132 2.09 -8.21 -30.64
N ALA A 133 2.67 -7.15 -30.12
CA ALA A 133 3.97 -6.64 -30.58
C ALA A 133 5.15 -7.53 -30.11
N GLY A 134 4.92 -8.45 -29.17
CA GLY A 134 5.95 -9.34 -28.63
C GLY A 134 7.11 -8.58 -28.01
N GLY A 135 8.22 -9.28 -27.74
CA GLY A 135 9.44 -8.72 -27.18
C GLY A 135 10.18 -7.71 -28.06
N ASN A 136 9.68 -7.42 -29.27
CA ASN A 136 10.31 -6.49 -30.20
C ASN A 136 9.97 -5.01 -29.92
N TYR A 137 9.05 -4.73 -29.01
CA TYR A 137 8.59 -3.35 -28.72
C TYR A 137 9.29 -2.70 -27.55
N ILE A 138 10.34 -3.28 -27.04
CA ILE A 138 11.08 -2.75 -25.93
C ILE A 138 12.27 -1.99 -26.43
N GLY A 139 12.46 -0.81 -25.84
CA GLY A 139 13.47 0.14 -26.28
C GLY A 139 14.86 -0.49 -26.40
N PRO A 140 15.79 0.15 -27.11
CA PRO A 140 17.07 -0.42 -27.51
C PRO A 140 17.98 -0.88 -26.35
N ASP A 141 17.64 -0.53 -25.12
CA ASP A 141 18.42 -0.83 -23.91
C ASP A 141 17.75 -1.87 -22.98
N ALA A 142 16.62 -2.44 -23.36
CA ALA A 142 15.95 -3.42 -22.53
C ALA A 142 16.54 -4.82 -22.74
N HIS A 143 17.29 -5.29 -21.76
CA HIS A 143 17.63 -6.70 -21.61
C HIS A 143 16.38 -7.44 -21.17
N GLU A 144 15.58 -7.90 -22.16
CA GLU A 144 14.37 -8.64 -21.85
C GLU A 144 14.63 -10.12 -21.67
N PRO A 145 13.96 -10.71 -20.68
CA PRO A 145 13.65 -12.14 -20.79
C PRO A 145 12.71 -12.34 -21.98
N ALA A 146 13.03 -13.29 -22.84
CA ALA A 146 12.18 -13.65 -23.98
C ALA A 146 10.76 -13.95 -23.50
N ALA A 147 9.75 -13.62 -24.31
CA ALA A 147 8.36 -13.96 -24.01
C ALA A 147 8.27 -15.44 -23.60
N GLY A 148 7.82 -15.71 -22.36
CA GLY A 148 7.78 -17.06 -21.77
C GLY A 148 8.75 -17.31 -20.61
N GLN A 149 9.62 -16.36 -20.24
CA GLN A 149 10.52 -16.47 -19.07
C GLN A 149 9.92 -15.88 -17.78
N PHE A 150 8.71 -15.34 -17.84
CA PHE A 150 8.00 -14.89 -16.64
C PHE A 150 7.31 -16.07 -15.96
N SER A 151 7.65 -16.34 -14.73
CA SER A 151 6.87 -17.26 -13.90
C SER A 151 6.06 -16.43 -12.89
N SER A 152 4.75 -16.67 -12.86
CA SER A 152 3.89 -16.04 -11.86
C SER A 152 4.23 -16.55 -10.47
N ILE A 153 4.19 -15.65 -9.47
CA ILE A 153 4.31 -16.04 -8.06
C ILE A 153 3.14 -16.95 -7.70
N GLY A 154 3.44 -18.15 -7.18
CA GLY A 154 2.41 -19.11 -6.77
C GLY A 154 1.58 -18.58 -5.60
N ALA A 155 0.27 -18.72 -5.67
CA ALA A 155 -0.62 -18.28 -4.58
C ALA A 155 -0.43 -19.08 -3.26
N LEU A 156 0.07 -20.29 -3.36
CA LEU A 156 0.37 -21.18 -2.22
C LEU A 156 1.84 -20.99 -1.79
N GLY A 157 2.09 -21.06 -0.48
CA GLY A 157 3.44 -20.85 0.09
C GLY A 157 3.54 -19.56 0.88
N VAL A 158 4.53 -18.72 0.58
CA VAL A 158 4.77 -17.47 1.32
C VAL A 158 3.59 -16.50 1.23
N PRO A 159 2.93 -16.27 0.06
CA PRO A 159 1.77 -15.37 -0.02
C PRO A 159 0.59 -15.84 0.84
N LEU A 160 0.33 -17.15 0.88
CA LEU A 160 -0.71 -17.71 1.75
C LEU A 160 -0.36 -17.52 3.23
N LEU A 161 0.91 -17.79 3.61
CA LEU A 161 1.39 -17.57 4.97
C LEU A 161 1.21 -16.10 5.38
N ASN A 162 1.58 -15.17 4.51
CA ASN A 162 1.41 -13.74 4.75
C ASN A 162 -0.06 -13.35 4.95
N THR A 163 -0.95 -13.93 4.18
CA THR A 163 -2.40 -13.73 4.35
C THR A 163 -2.86 -14.23 5.72
N VAL A 164 -2.41 -15.40 6.16
CA VAL A 164 -2.75 -15.96 7.48
C VAL A 164 -2.19 -15.07 8.59
N LEU A 165 -0.96 -14.57 8.47
CA LEU A 165 -0.36 -13.64 9.45
C LEU A 165 -1.18 -12.35 9.59
N LEU A 166 -1.64 -11.76 8.48
CA LEU A 166 -2.49 -10.56 8.50
C LEU A 166 -3.85 -10.83 9.13
N LEU A 167 -4.49 -11.94 8.79
CA LEU A 167 -5.77 -12.32 9.39
C LEU A 167 -5.62 -12.58 10.90
N ALA A 168 -4.56 -13.27 11.32
CA ALA A 168 -4.27 -13.49 12.73
C ALA A 168 -4.00 -12.16 13.46
N SER A 169 -3.26 -11.24 12.86
CA SER A 169 -3.00 -9.92 13.47
C SER A 169 -4.29 -9.10 13.63
N SER A 170 -5.22 -9.18 12.69
CA SER A 170 -6.54 -8.57 12.77
C SER A 170 -7.34 -9.09 13.98
N VAL A 171 -7.32 -10.41 14.22
CA VAL A 171 -7.97 -11.01 15.40
C VAL A 171 -7.31 -10.52 16.68
N THR A 172 -5.98 -10.49 16.75
CA THR A 172 -5.26 -10.05 17.96
C THR A 172 -5.49 -8.58 18.28
N VAL A 173 -5.53 -7.68 17.27
CA VAL A 173 -5.92 -6.27 17.45
C VAL A 173 -7.36 -6.16 17.95
N THR A 174 -8.27 -6.96 17.46
CA THR A 174 -9.67 -6.95 17.92
C THR A 174 -9.78 -7.35 19.40
N ILE A 175 -9.03 -8.37 19.82
CA ILE A 175 -8.98 -8.77 21.25
C ILE A 175 -8.34 -7.65 22.09
N ALA A 176 -7.28 -7.00 21.59
CA ALA A 176 -6.67 -5.84 22.26
C ALA A 176 -7.68 -4.71 22.45
N HIS A 177 -8.49 -4.42 21.44
CA HIS A 177 -9.54 -3.40 21.50
C HIS A 177 -10.62 -3.74 22.55
N TRP A 178 -11.03 -5.01 22.65
CA TRP A 178 -11.96 -5.45 23.71
C TRP A 178 -11.33 -5.31 25.10
N ALA A 179 -10.04 -5.66 25.25
CA ALA A 179 -9.32 -5.47 26.50
C ALA A 179 -9.22 -3.99 26.89
N LEU A 180 -9.06 -3.07 25.90
CA LEU A 180 -9.09 -1.63 26.11
C LEU A 180 -10.46 -1.19 26.67
N LYS A 181 -11.55 -1.61 26.04
CA LYS A 181 -12.91 -1.30 26.52
C LYS A 181 -13.18 -1.84 27.93
N ALA A 182 -12.61 -2.99 28.25
CA ALA A 182 -12.70 -3.61 29.58
C ALA A 182 -11.69 -3.02 30.59
N GLN A 183 -10.92 -1.98 30.24
CA GLN A 183 -9.90 -1.34 31.06
C GLN A 183 -8.80 -2.30 31.56
N GLN A 184 -8.54 -3.39 30.84
CA GLN A 184 -7.57 -4.42 31.20
C GLN A 184 -6.21 -4.13 30.54
N ARG A 185 -5.43 -3.19 31.10
CA ARG A 185 -4.18 -2.68 30.53
C ARG A 185 -3.14 -3.79 30.23
N GLY A 186 -2.99 -4.77 31.08
CA GLY A 186 -2.04 -5.88 30.86
C GLY A 186 -2.39 -6.74 29.64
N ARG A 187 -3.68 -7.09 29.50
CA ARG A 187 -4.19 -7.82 28.32
C ARG A 187 -4.07 -6.99 27.04
N LEU A 188 -4.38 -5.70 27.13
CA LEU A 188 -4.21 -4.78 26.02
C LEU A 188 -2.75 -4.78 25.52
N ALA A 189 -1.80 -4.53 26.42
CA ALA A 189 -0.38 -4.49 26.06
C ALA A 189 0.12 -5.82 25.48
N PHE A 190 -0.29 -6.95 26.04
CA PHE A 190 0.08 -8.28 25.53
C PHE A 190 -0.43 -8.51 24.11
N TRP A 191 -1.73 -8.26 23.85
CA TRP A 191 -2.29 -8.52 22.52
C TRP A 191 -1.81 -7.52 21.47
N LEU A 192 -1.51 -6.26 21.84
CA LEU A 192 -0.85 -5.32 20.97
C LEU A 192 0.58 -5.77 20.61
N LEU A 193 1.33 -6.28 21.59
CA LEU A 193 2.67 -6.83 21.32
C LEU A 193 2.60 -8.00 20.34
N VAL A 194 1.65 -8.94 20.54
CA VAL A 194 1.45 -10.05 19.61
C VAL A 194 1.13 -9.54 18.20
N SER A 195 0.26 -8.53 18.06
CA SER A 195 -0.07 -7.93 16.76
C SER A 195 1.15 -7.32 16.09
N VAL A 196 2.01 -6.63 16.85
CA VAL A 196 3.26 -6.04 16.34
C VAL A 196 4.23 -7.11 15.87
N VAL A 197 4.40 -8.19 16.64
CA VAL A 197 5.26 -9.33 16.25
C VAL A 197 4.77 -9.99 14.95
N LEU A 198 3.45 -10.21 14.83
CA LEU A 198 2.86 -10.74 13.59
C LEU A 198 3.07 -9.78 12.40
N GLY A 199 2.97 -8.46 12.64
CA GLY A 199 3.25 -7.45 11.62
C GLY A 199 4.70 -7.47 11.16
N PHE A 200 5.67 -7.59 12.06
CA PHE A 200 7.09 -7.74 11.68
C PHE A 200 7.36 -9.05 10.95
N ALA A 201 6.74 -10.16 11.35
CA ALA A 201 6.84 -11.43 10.65
C ALA A 201 6.30 -11.30 9.20
N PHE A 202 5.15 -10.63 9.02
CA PHE A 202 4.61 -10.32 7.70
C PHE A 202 5.60 -9.52 6.85
N LEU A 203 6.15 -8.43 7.39
CA LEU A 203 7.11 -7.59 6.66
C LEU A 203 8.38 -8.37 6.27
N TYR A 204 8.85 -9.24 7.14
CA TYR A 204 10.00 -10.09 6.84
C TYR A 204 9.74 -11.04 5.67
N PHE A 205 8.64 -11.77 5.69
CA PHE A 205 8.29 -12.68 4.60
C PHE A 205 7.98 -11.92 3.31
N GLN A 206 7.33 -10.76 3.40
CA GLN A 206 7.08 -9.90 2.24
C GLN A 206 8.39 -9.41 1.60
N ALA A 207 9.36 -9.01 2.41
CA ALA A 207 10.68 -8.60 1.90
C ALA A 207 11.41 -9.77 1.21
N LEU A 208 11.35 -10.97 1.78
CA LEU A 208 11.93 -12.17 1.14
C LEU A 208 11.27 -12.46 -0.22
N GLU A 209 9.95 -12.39 -0.29
CA GLU A 209 9.19 -12.63 -1.52
C GLU A 209 9.55 -11.62 -2.62
N TYR A 210 9.66 -10.33 -2.27
CA TYR A 210 10.11 -9.31 -3.22
C TYR A 210 11.56 -9.53 -3.66
N MET A 211 12.46 -9.92 -2.75
CA MET A 211 13.85 -10.24 -3.12
C MET A 211 13.91 -11.43 -4.07
N GLU A 212 13.13 -12.47 -3.85
CA GLU A 212 13.03 -13.63 -4.74
C GLU A 212 12.46 -13.23 -6.12
N ALA A 213 11.42 -12.39 -6.13
CA ALA A 213 10.84 -11.87 -7.35
C ALA A 213 11.85 -11.06 -8.18
N TYR A 214 12.65 -10.22 -7.55
CA TYR A 214 13.71 -9.46 -8.22
C TYR A 214 14.83 -10.33 -8.75
N GLN A 215 15.26 -11.35 -7.99
CA GLN A 215 16.43 -12.15 -8.32
C GLN A 215 16.13 -13.30 -9.27
N HIS A 216 14.95 -13.91 -9.17
CA HIS A 216 14.64 -15.15 -9.85
C HIS A 216 13.45 -15.07 -10.82
N LEU A 217 12.53 -14.13 -10.62
CA LEU A 217 11.33 -14.01 -11.45
C LEU A 217 11.39 -12.83 -12.44
N GLY A 218 12.50 -12.08 -12.45
CA GLY A 218 12.69 -10.97 -13.38
C GLY A 218 11.77 -9.77 -13.12
N LEU A 219 11.32 -9.56 -11.85
CA LEU A 219 10.53 -8.40 -11.49
C LEU A 219 11.37 -7.12 -11.68
N THR A 220 11.10 -6.37 -12.72
CA THR A 220 11.73 -5.09 -13.03
C THR A 220 10.67 -4.05 -13.37
N LEU A 221 11.05 -2.77 -13.47
CA LEU A 221 10.10 -1.71 -13.86
C LEU A 221 9.52 -1.90 -15.27
N GLY A 222 10.17 -2.69 -16.10
CA GLY A 222 9.72 -3.03 -17.46
C GLY A 222 9.05 -4.40 -17.57
N SER A 223 8.99 -5.19 -16.50
CA SER A 223 8.40 -6.53 -16.55
C SER A 223 6.94 -6.52 -16.14
N GLY A 224 6.13 -7.40 -16.72
CA GLY A 224 4.72 -7.61 -16.38
C GLY A 224 4.47 -8.72 -15.35
N VAL A 225 5.43 -8.96 -14.45
CA VAL A 225 5.34 -10.02 -13.42
C VAL A 225 4.40 -9.62 -12.29
#